data_b46c7e9f9c6f3037cf4db6a0086c91c0
#
_entry.id   b46c7e9f9c6f3037cf4db6a0086c91c0
#
_cell.length_a   1.000
_cell.length_b   1.000
_cell.length_c   1.000
_cell.angle_alpha   90.00
_cell.angle_beta   90.00
_cell.angle_gamma   90.00
#
_symmetry.space_group_name_H-M   'P 1'
#
loop_
_entity.id
_entity.type
_entity.pdbx_description
1 polymer ?
#
loop_
_entity_poly.entity_id
_entity_poly.type
_entity_poly.pdbx_seq_one_letter_code
_entity_poly.pdbx_strand_id
1 'polypeptide(L)'
;MNDNASLALGGQRSGLGGLPQRLVQDGVVEEAIMLEALNAAREKKTSIVTQLVTSGAAKARDIAVAASNEFGVPLFDLDAVALDLEIVRLVSDKLLSKHRVLPLFRRGKRLFLAVADPTNLHAIDEIKFQTSLGIEAIVVEDDKLQKALDKAIEQVEGQINQLSEEEGMDLDSLETVGGDEELDEKAAASRDDVEDAPIVRFCNKVLLDAIRRGASDIHFEPYEKIYRVRLRMDGVLKEIAQPPVQLAGKLSARLKVMSRLDIAERRVPQDEIGRAHV
;
A
#
# COMPACT_ATOMS: atom_id res chain seq x y z
N MET A 1 -20.63 42.95 -55.26
CA MET A 1 -19.61 43.32 -54.28
C MET A 1 -19.79 42.37 -53.14
N ASN A 2 -18.89 41.42 -53.08
CA ASN A 2 -18.94 40.27 -52.20
C ASN A 2 -18.12 40.59 -50.95
N ASP A 3 -18.71 40.51 -49.81
CA ASP A 3 -17.96 40.44 -48.55
C ASP A 3 -18.14 39.09 -47.91
N ASN A 4 -17.22 38.24 -48.26
CA ASN A 4 -17.06 36.92 -47.65
C ASN A 4 -16.02 37.06 -46.51
N ALA A 5 -16.48 37.45 -45.34
CA ALA A 5 -15.67 37.42 -44.12
C ALA A 5 -15.75 36.01 -43.51
N SER A 6 -14.93 35.13 -44.03
CA SER A 6 -14.68 33.82 -43.43
C SER A 6 -13.94 34.03 -42.10
N LEU A 7 -14.67 33.87 -40.99
CA LEU A 7 -14.11 33.76 -39.66
C LEU A 7 -13.34 32.45 -39.56
N ALA A 8 -12.06 32.51 -39.86
CA ALA A 8 -11.11 31.47 -39.48
C ALA A 8 -10.92 31.50 -37.96
N LEU A 9 -11.71 30.76 -37.25
CA LEU A 9 -11.39 30.37 -35.87
C LEU A 9 -10.20 29.41 -35.90
N GLY A 10 -9.01 30.02 -35.95
CA GLY A 10 -7.75 29.32 -35.71
C GLY A 10 -7.71 28.85 -34.25
N GLY A 11 -8.21 27.64 -34.00
CA GLY A 11 -7.98 26.97 -32.73
C GLY A 11 -6.47 26.80 -32.55
N GLN A 12 -5.88 27.61 -31.69
CA GLN A 12 -4.57 27.31 -31.13
C GLN A 12 -4.72 25.93 -30.47
N ARG A 13 -3.97 24.95 -30.96
CA ARG A 13 -3.88 23.64 -30.34
C ARG A 13 -3.23 23.87 -28.98
N SER A 14 -4.05 23.97 -27.94
CA SER A 14 -3.60 23.91 -26.57
C SER A 14 -2.75 22.64 -26.45
N GLY A 15 -1.54 22.74 -25.91
CA GLY A 15 -0.66 21.61 -25.71
C GLY A 15 -1.18 20.61 -24.65
N LEU A 16 -2.48 20.67 -24.36
CA LEU A 16 -3.21 19.80 -23.45
C LEU A 16 -3.58 18.49 -24.17
N GLY A 17 -3.44 17.37 -23.50
CA GLY A 17 -3.84 16.05 -23.99
C GLY A 17 -4.59 15.25 -22.93
N GLY A 18 -5.34 14.24 -23.35
CA GLY A 18 -6.07 13.34 -22.46
C GLY A 18 -7.12 14.05 -21.60
N LEU A 19 -7.22 13.66 -20.32
CA LEU A 19 -8.23 14.19 -19.40
C LEU A 19 -8.24 15.73 -19.28
N PRO A 20 -7.09 16.44 -19.16
CA PRO A 20 -7.06 17.90 -19.14
C PRO A 20 -7.73 18.54 -20.36
N GLN A 21 -7.44 18.03 -21.56
CA GLN A 21 -8.05 18.53 -22.79
C GLN A 21 -9.56 18.29 -22.80
N ARG A 22 -9.99 17.11 -22.36
CA ARG A 22 -11.40 16.74 -22.28
C ARG A 22 -12.17 17.65 -21.32
N LEU A 23 -11.64 17.93 -20.14
CA LEU A 23 -12.28 18.80 -19.16
C LEU A 23 -12.47 20.24 -19.67
N VAL A 24 -11.51 20.75 -20.45
CA VAL A 24 -11.63 22.07 -21.08
C VAL A 24 -12.67 22.04 -22.21
N GLN A 25 -12.68 21.01 -23.05
CA GLN A 25 -13.64 20.85 -24.14
C GLN A 25 -15.08 20.73 -23.66
N ASP A 26 -15.30 19.99 -22.55
CA ASP A 26 -16.60 19.82 -21.93
C ASP A 26 -17.04 21.06 -21.10
N GLY A 27 -16.17 22.10 -21.02
CA GLY A 27 -16.46 23.31 -20.25
C GLY A 27 -16.49 23.12 -18.74
N VAL A 28 -15.89 22.04 -18.24
CA VAL A 28 -15.79 21.76 -16.79
C VAL A 28 -14.78 22.68 -16.12
N VAL A 29 -13.70 22.99 -16.84
CA VAL A 29 -12.61 23.87 -16.36
C VAL A 29 -12.19 24.81 -17.49
N GLU A 30 -11.95 26.07 -17.19
CA GLU A 30 -11.38 27.03 -18.14
C GLU A 30 -9.91 26.69 -18.43
N GLU A 31 -9.45 26.93 -19.67
CA GLU A 31 -8.09 26.58 -20.11
C GLU A 31 -7.01 27.25 -19.26
N ALA A 32 -7.19 28.52 -18.87
CA ALA A 32 -6.25 29.23 -18.01
C ALA A 32 -6.10 28.56 -16.63
N ILE A 33 -7.23 28.22 -16.01
CA ILE A 33 -7.26 27.51 -14.71
C ILE A 33 -6.64 26.12 -14.83
N MET A 34 -6.88 25.42 -15.95
CA MET A 34 -6.28 24.11 -16.20
C MET A 34 -4.76 24.18 -16.29
N LEU A 35 -4.21 25.17 -16.95
CA LEU A 35 -2.75 25.37 -17.05
C LEU A 35 -2.12 25.70 -15.69
N GLU A 36 -2.76 26.54 -14.89
CA GLU A 36 -2.34 26.82 -13.51
C GLU A 36 -2.37 25.55 -12.64
N ALA A 37 -3.46 24.78 -12.73
CA ALA A 37 -3.62 23.54 -11.99
C ALA A 37 -2.56 22.48 -12.38
N LEU A 38 -2.20 22.39 -13.66
CA LEU A 38 -1.13 21.50 -14.14
C LEU A 38 0.24 21.87 -13.57
N ASN A 39 0.55 23.17 -13.51
CA ASN A 39 1.80 23.64 -12.92
C ASN A 39 1.83 23.36 -11.41
N ALA A 40 0.76 23.68 -10.70
CA ALA A 40 0.64 23.42 -9.27
C ALA A 40 0.71 21.92 -8.94
N ALA A 41 0.10 21.06 -9.76
CA ALA A 41 0.15 19.62 -9.59
C ALA A 41 1.57 19.06 -9.75
N ARG A 42 2.34 19.60 -10.71
CA ARG A 42 3.77 19.25 -10.91
C ARG A 42 4.64 19.68 -9.74
N GLU A 43 4.46 20.90 -9.24
CA GLU A 43 5.23 21.43 -8.10
C GLU A 43 4.95 20.62 -6.83
N LYS A 44 3.67 20.32 -6.55
CA LYS A 44 3.24 19.57 -5.37
C LYS A 44 3.38 18.05 -5.52
N LYS A 45 3.75 17.55 -6.69
CA LYS A 45 3.80 16.11 -7.01
C LYS A 45 2.48 15.38 -6.74
N THR A 46 1.36 16.04 -7.01
CA THR A 46 0.01 15.52 -6.85
C THR A 46 -0.64 15.24 -8.20
N SER A 47 -1.74 14.46 -8.22
CA SER A 47 -2.49 14.26 -9.45
C SER A 47 -3.21 15.55 -9.86
N ILE A 48 -3.43 15.73 -11.15
CA ILE A 48 -4.21 16.88 -11.67
C ILE A 48 -5.64 16.86 -11.17
N VAL A 49 -6.25 15.66 -11.03
CA VAL A 49 -7.59 15.47 -10.50
C VAL A 49 -7.68 15.99 -9.07
N THR A 50 -6.75 15.55 -8.23
CA THR A 50 -6.66 16.00 -6.84
C THR A 50 -6.47 17.51 -6.73
N GLN A 51 -5.59 18.08 -7.57
CA GLN A 51 -5.34 19.52 -7.55
C GLN A 51 -6.59 20.32 -7.94
N LEU A 52 -7.34 19.89 -8.96
CA LEU A 52 -8.57 20.55 -9.41
C LEU A 52 -9.69 20.47 -8.35
N VAL A 53 -9.82 19.34 -7.70
CA VAL A 53 -10.83 19.15 -6.61
C VAL A 53 -10.45 19.97 -5.38
N THR A 54 -9.18 19.93 -4.97
CA THR A 54 -8.71 20.63 -3.76
C THR A 54 -8.72 22.15 -3.92
N SER A 55 -8.45 22.66 -5.13
CA SER A 55 -8.56 24.10 -5.44
C SER A 55 -10.01 24.57 -5.61
N GLY A 56 -10.97 23.66 -5.68
CA GLY A 56 -12.36 23.98 -5.98
C GLY A 56 -12.62 24.39 -7.43
N ALA A 57 -11.65 24.18 -8.34
CA ALA A 57 -11.75 24.54 -9.75
C ALA A 57 -12.78 23.67 -10.51
N ALA A 58 -12.97 22.42 -10.05
CA ALA A 58 -13.99 21.53 -10.59
C ALA A 58 -14.53 20.59 -9.51
N LYS A 59 -15.78 20.11 -9.70
CA LYS A 59 -16.38 19.11 -8.81
C LYS A 59 -15.80 17.73 -9.14
N ALA A 60 -15.52 16.94 -8.10
CA ALA A 60 -15.00 15.58 -8.24
C ALA A 60 -15.86 14.71 -9.16
N ARG A 61 -17.18 14.85 -9.08
CA ARG A 61 -18.14 14.11 -9.91
C ARG A 61 -18.01 14.45 -11.39
N ASP A 62 -17.90 15.73 -11.74
CA ASP A 62 -17.83 16.18 -13.14
C ASP A 62 -16.52 15.69 -13.78
N ILE A 63 -15.42 15.71 -13.02
CA ILE A 63 -14.14 15.14 -13.45
C ILE A 63 -14.25 13.63 -13.65
N ALA A 64 -14.87 12.91 -12.73
CA ALA A 64 -15.03 11.45 -12.80
C ALA A 64 -15.89 11.04 -14.00
N VAL A 65 -16.97 11.78 -14.30
CA VAL A 65 -17.80 11.56 -15.49
C VAL A 65 -16.98 11.79 -16.77
N ALA A 66 -16.22 12.89 -16.85
CA ALA A 66 -15.39 13.18 -18.00
C ALA A 66 -14.30 12.10 -18.20
N ALA A 67 -13.65 11.64 -17.10
CA ALA A 67 -12.65 10.58 -17.16
C ALA A 67 -13.25 9.25 -17.61
N SER A 68 -14.43 8.87 -17.09
CA SER A 68 -15.15 7.67 -17.51
C SER A 68 -15.47 7.70 -19.01
N ASN A 69 -15.96 8.82 -19.52
CA ASN A 69 -16.28 8.99 -20.95
C ASN A 69 -15.06 8.99 -21.86
N GLU A 70 -13.97 9.64 -21.42
CA GLU A 70 -12.75 9.76 -22.23
C GLU A 70 -12.01 8.42 -22.36
N PHE A 71 -11.93 7.65 -21.26
CA PHE A 71 -11.14 6.42 -21.24
C PHE A 71 -11.99 5.15 -21.34
N GLY A 72 -13.31 5.26 -21.39
CA GLY A 72 -14.19 4.09 -21.44
C GLY A 72 -14.14 3.21 -20.19
N VAL A 73 -13.73 3.77 -19.06
CA VAL A 73 -13.61 3.07 -17.76
C VAL A 73 -14.90 3.28 -16.96
N PRO A 74 -15.49 2.24 -16.37
CA PRO A 74 -16.74 2.39 -15.62
C PRO A 74 -16.61 3.38 -14.46
N LEU A 75 -17.64 4.24 -14.30
CA LEU A 75 -17.79 5.10 -13.13
C LEU A 75 -18.54 4.34 -12.03
N PHE A 76 -18.04 4.41 -10.80
CA PHE A 76 -18.60 3.69 -9.68
C PHE A 76 -18.81 4.60 -8.47
N ASP A 77 -19.92 4.41 -7.75
CA ASP A 77 -20.22 5.17 -6.54
C ASP A 77 -19.72 4.41 -5.31
N LEU A 78 -18.69 4.94 -4.64
CA LEU A 78 -18.12 4.33 -3.43
C LEU A 78 -19.08 4.31 -2.25
N ASP A 79 -20.05 5.23 -2.19
CA ASP A 79 -21.03 5.26 -1.10
C ASP A 79 -22.04 4.10 -1.18
N ALA A 80 -22.15 3.45 -2.35
CA ALA A 80 -23.07 2.34 -2.58
C ALA A 80 -22.52 0.98 -2.14
N VAL A 81 -21.25 0.90 -1.69
CA VAL A 81 -20.58 -0.38 -1.41
C VAL A 81 -19.91 -0.36 -0.05
N ALA A 82 -20.11 -1.44 0.70
CA ALA A 82 -19.30 -1.72 1.88
C ALA A 82 -17.92 -2.23 1.45
N LEU A 83 -16.87 -1.63 2.00
CA LEU A 83 -15.50 -2.05 1.73
C LEU A 83 -15.19 -3.37 2.44
N ASP A 84 -14.59 -4.29 1.71
CA ASP A 84 -14.07 -5.55 2.24
C ASP A 84 -12.60 -5.34 2.64
N LEU A 85 -12.33 -5.30 3.94
CA LEU A 85 -10.99 -5.06 4.48
C LEU A 85 -10.00 -6.18 4.11
N GLU A 86 -10.47 -7.41 3.87
CA GLU A 86 -9.59 -8.49 3.40
C GLU A 86 -9.09 -8.21 1.98
N ILE A 87 -9.90 -7.56 1.16
CA ILE A 87 -9.49 -7.14 -0.19
C ILE A 87 -8.56 -5.93 -0.12
N VAL A 88 -8.83 -4.97 0.77
CA VAL A 88 -7.94 -3.80 0.99
C VAL A 88 -6.54 -4.26 1.41
N ARG A 89 -6.44 -5.24 2.29
CA ARG A 89 -5.16 -5.81 2.79
C ARG A 89 -4.32 -6.52 1.72
N LEU A 90 -4.87 -6.80 0.53
CA LEU A 90 -4.08 -7.35 -0.57
C LEU A 90 -3.03 -6.37 -1.09
N VAL A 91 -3.24 -5.07 -0.88
CA VAL A 91 -2.31 -4.01 -1.27
C VAL A 91 -1.77 -3.34 -0.01
N SER A 92 -0.48 -3.05 0.03
CA SER A 92 0.12 -2.39 1.19
C SER A 92 -0.39 -0.97 1.38
N ASP A 93 -0.60 -0.55 2.64
CA ASP A 93 -1.09 0.79 3.00
C ASP A 93 -0.24 1.90 2.40
N LYS A 94 1.07 1.67 2.28
CA LYS A 94 2.02 2.57 1.63
C LYS A 94 1.70 2.82 0.16
N LEU A 95 1.29 1.78 -0.58
CA LEU A 95 0.91 1.92 -1.99
C LEU A 95 -0.48 2.53 -2.14
N LEU A 96 -1.42 2.17 -1.25
CA LEU A 96 -2.75 2.76 -1.21
C LEU A 96 -2.66 4.28 -1.04
N SER A 97 -1.88 4.75 -0.06
CA SER A 97 -1.68 6.17 0.22
C SER A 97 -0.87 6.88 -0.87
N LYS A 98 0.25 6.27 -1.33
CA LYS A 98 1.14 6.85 -2.35
C LYS A 98 0.42 7.13 -3.65
N HIS A 99 -0.40 6.19 -4.11
CA HIS A 99 -1.07 6.26 -5.41
C HIS A 99 -2.52 6.71 -5.32
N ARG A 100 -3.06 6.87 -4.09
CA ARG A 100 -4.47 7.21 -3.85
C ARG A 100 -5.40 6.28 -4.60
N VAL A 101 -5.33 5.00 -4.31
CA VAL A 101 -6.12 3.94 -4.93
C VAL A 101 -6.70 3.04 -3.85
N LEU A 102 -7.86 2.43 -4.13
CA LEU A 102 -8.55 1.58 -3.17
C LEU A 102 -9.01 0.29 -3.84
N PRO A 103 -8.56 -0.89 -3.38
CA PRO A 103 -9.10 -2.15 -3.83
C PRO A 103 -10.57 -2.30 -3.40
N LEU A 104 -11.46 -2.61 -4.35
CA LEU A 104 -12.89 -2.73 -4.10
C LEU A 104 -13.33 -4.18 -3.93
N PHE A 105 -13.01 -5.01 -4.90
CA PHE A 105 -13.37 -6.43 -4.90
C PHE A 105 -12.45 -7.23 -5.81
N ARG A 106 -12.41 -8.54 -5.60
CA ARG A 106 -11.64 -9.48 -6.39
C ARG A 106 -12.55 -10.51 -7.05
N ARG A 107 -12.31 -10.79 -8.32
CA ARG A 107 -12.97 -11.87 -9.06
C ARG A 107 -11.92 -12.78 -9.68
N GLY A 108 -11.72 -13.95 -9.09
CA GLY A 108 -10.67 -14.88 -9.51
C GLY A 108 -9.28 -14.26 -9.44
N LYS A 109 -8.62 -14.10 -10.59
CA LYS A 109 -7.26 -13.48 -10.69
C LYS A 109 -7.29 -11.98 -11.04
N ARG A 110 -8.45 -11.33 -10.99
CA ARG A 110 -8.59 -9.90 -11.26
C ARG A 110 -8.97 -9.15 -10.00
N LEU A 111 -8.25 -8.07 -9.74
CA LEU A 111 -8.51 -7.11 -8.67
C LEU A 111 -9.07 -5.83 -9.28
N PHE A 112 -10.21 -5.39 -8.80
CA PHE A 112 -10.86 -4.16 -9.23
C PHE A 112 -10.43 -3.02 -8.31
N LEU A 113 -9.82 -2.00 -8.91
CA LEU A 113 -9.15 -0.92 -8.20
C LEU A 113 -9.84 0.41 -8.47
N ALA A 114 -10.36 1.06 -7.43
CA ALA A 114 -10.88 2.41 -7.51
C ALA A 114 -9.74 3.40 -7.72
N VAL A 115 -9.86 4.24 -8.72
CA VAL A 115 -8.91 5.29 -9.08
C VAL A 115 -9.66 6.58 -9.43
N ALA A 116 -9.09 7.74 -9.08
CA ALA A 116 -9.62 9.03 -9.55
C ALA A 116 -9.10 9.38 -10.95
N ASP A 117 -7.93 8.86 -11.30
CA ASP A 117 -7.28 9.07 -12.59
C ASP A 117 -6.84 7.72 -13.20
N PRO A 118 -7.54 7.21 -14.22
CA PRO A 118 -7.21 5.93 -14.85
C PRO A 118 -5.94 5.98 -15.72
N THR A 119 -5.36 7.17 -15.94
CA THR A 119 -4.12 7.33 -16.71
C THR A 119 -2.86 7.05 -15.87
N ASN A 120 -2.99 6.86 -14.56
CA ASN A 120 -1.88 6.52 -13.70
C ASN A 120 -1.48 5.05 -13.84
N LEU A 121 -0.90 4.72 -14.99
CA LEU A 121 -0.45 3.34 -15.30
C LEU A 121 0.64 2.87 -14.33
N HIS A 122 1.46 3.79 -13.80
CA HIS A 122 2.50 3.45 -12.84
C HIS A 122 1.93 2.83 -11.55
N ALA A 123 0.81 3.37 -11.06
CA ALA A 123 0.13 2.81 -9.89
C ALA A 123 -0.40 1.40 -10.19
N ILE A 124 -1.01 1.22 -11.37
CA ILE A 124 -1.56 -0.07 -11.81
C ILE A 124 -0.45 -1.12 -11.91
N ASP A 125 0.69 -0.77 -12.52
CA ASP A 125 1.82 -1.69 -12.70
C ASP A 125 2.48 -2.06 -11.36
N GLU A 126 2.67 -1.09 -10.45
CA GLU A 126 3.27 -1.33 -9.14
C GLU A 126 2.39 -2.25 -8.28
N ILE A 127 1.06 -2.06 -8.30
CA ILE A 127 0.11 -2.93 -7.59
C ILE A 127 0.02 -4.31 -8.24
N LYS A 128 0.02 -4.38 -9.57
CA LYS A 128 0.06 -5.66 -10.30
C LYS A 128 1.30 -6.47 -9.95
N PHE A 129 2.44 -5.80 -9.85
CA PHE A 129 3.70 -6.44 -9.44
C PHE A 129 3.63 -6.97 -8.00
N GLN A 130 3.10 -6.16 -7.07
CA GLN A 130 2.98 -6.57 -5.66
C GLN A 130 2.02 -7.73 -5.46
N THR A 131 0.85 -7.68 -6.13
CA THR A 131 -0.24 -8.65 -5.89
C THR A 131 -0.19 -9.86 -6.81
N SER A 132 0.54 -9.79 -7.91
CA SER A 132 0.52 -10.78 -9.01
C SER A 132 -0.88 -11.03 -9.59
N LEU A 133 -1.79 -10.08 -9.43
CA LEU A 133 -3.16 -10.11 -9.94
C LEU A 133 -3.30 -9.24 -11.20
N GLY A 134 -4.27 -9.57 -12.06
CA GLY A 134 -4.70 -8.65 -13.10
C GLY A 134 -5.45 -7.47 -12.47
N ILE A 135 -5.08 -6.24 -12.82
CA ILE A 135 -5.70 -5.04 -12.28
C ILE A 135 -6.69 -4.48 -13.30
N GLU A 136 -7.91 -4.20 -12.86
CA GLU A 136 -8.96 -3.53 -13.61
C GLU A 136 -9.29 -2.20 -12.91
N ALA A 137 -9.04 -1.09 -13.58
CA ALA A 137 -9.34 0.22 -13.03
C ALA A 137 -10.84 0.53 -13.10
N ILE A 138 -11.35 1.19 -12.07
CA ILE A 138 -12.72 1.70 -12.00
C ILE A 138 -12.62 3.15 -11.56
N VAL A 139 -13.23 4.07 -12.29
CA VAL A 139 -13.22 5.49 -11.96
C VAL A 139 -14.17 5.78 -10.82
N VAL A 140 -13.73 6.60 -9.88
CA VAL A 140 -14.52 7.07 -8.74
C VAL A 140 -14.30 8.56 -8.50
N GLU A 141 -15.18 9.18 -7.74
CA GLU A 141 -15.03 10.59 -7.32
C GLU A 141 -13.84 10.73 -6.35
N ASP A 142 -12.92 11.67 -6.60
CA ASP A 142 -11.67 11.83 -5.83
C ASP A 142 -11.90 12.14 -4.35
N ASP A 143 -12.90 12.94 -4.03
CA ASP A 143 -13.28 13.31 -2.66
C ASP A 143 -13.84 12.13 -1.86
N LYS A 144 -14.62 11.25 -2.52
CA LYS A 144 -15.12 10.00 -1.91
C LYS A 144 -14.00 8.97 -1.78
N LEU A 145 -13.10 8.90 -2.77
CA LEU A 145 -11.95 8.02 -2.73
C LEU A 145 -11.04 8.35 -1.54
N GLN A 146 -10.76 9.65 -1.31
CA GLN A 146 -9.95 10.05 -0.17
C GLN A 146 -10.57 9.64 1.16
N LYS A 147 -11.87 9.95 1.36
CA LYS A 147 -12.59 9.59 2.59
C LYS A 147 -12.64 8.09 2.82
N ALA A 148 -12.88 7.32 1.74
CA ALA A 148 -12.91 5.86 1.81
C ALA A 148 -11.54 5.26 2.13
N LEU A 149 -10.48 5.85 1.57
CA LEU A 149 -9.10 5.44 1.80
C LEU A 149 -8.68 5.70 3.25
N ASP A 150 -8.92 6.91 3.76
CA ASP A 150 -8.60 7.27 5.15
C ASP A 150 -9.34 6.34 6.13
N LYS A 151 -10.64 6.11 5.90
CA LYS A 151 -11.45 5.18 6.70
C LYS A 151 -10.95 3.73 6.61
N ALA A 152 -10.56 3.27 5.43
CA ALA A 152 -10.07 1.91 5.25
C ALA A 152 -8.74 1.69 5.98
N ILE A 153 -7.81 2.65 5.89
CA ILE A 153 -6.52 2.60 6.60
C ILE A 153 -6.76 2.62 8.11
N GLU A 154 -7.57 3.55 8.61
CA GLU A 154 -7.93 3.64 10.03
C GLU A 154 -8.57 2.34 10.54
N GLN A 155 -9.47 1.72 9.77
CA GLN A 155 -10.10 0.46 10.14
C GLN A 155 -9.13 -0.71 10.13
N VAL A 156 -8.18 -0.76 9.18
CA VAL A 156 -7.14 -1.78 9.14
C VAL A 156 -6.21 -1.62 10.34
N GLU A 157 -5.77 -0.40 10.65
CA GLU A 157 -4.95 -0.11 11.83
C GLU A 157 -5.73 -0.35 13.14
N GLY A 158 -6.98 0.09 13.22
CA GLY A 158 -7.85 -0.11 14.38
C GLY A 158 -8.15 -1.56 14.69
N GLN A 159 -8.35 -2.40 13.66
CA GLN A 159 -8.50 -3.86 13.86
C GLN A 159 -7.21 -4.52 14.35
N ILE A 160 -6.05 -4.04 13.92
CA ILE A 160 -4.76 -4.52 14.42
C ILE A 160 -4.61 -4.15 15.90
N ASN A 161 -4.99 -2.92 16.28
CA ASN A 161 -4.94 -2.46 17.67
C ASN A 161 -5.99 -3.15 18.56
N GLN A 162 -7.23 -3.30 18.08
CA GLN A 162 -8.27 -4.03 18.83
C GLN A 162 -7.94 -5.49 19.06
N LEU A 163 -7.34 -6.17 18.08
CA LEU A 163 -6.85 -7.54 18.26
C LEU A 163 -5.70 -7.64 19.27
N SER A 164 -4.91 -6.57 19.43
CA SER A 164 -3.87 -6.49 20.46
C SER A 164 -4.44 -6.14 21.83
N GLU A 165 -5.52 -5.35 21.90
CA GLU A 165 -6.18 -4.96 23.15
C GLU A 165 -7.14 -6.02 23.69
N GLU A 166 -7.91 -6.70 22.83
CA GLU A 166 -8.85 -7.77 23.27
C GLU A 166 -8.15 -9.04 23.75
N GLU A 167 -6.91 -9.31 23.30
CA GLU A 167 -6.12 -10.45 23.76
C GLU A 167 -5.20 -10.11 24.94
N GLY A 168 -5.20 -8.88 25.47
CA GLY A 168 -4.40 -8.50 26.65
C GLY A 168 -2.89 -8.66 26.44
N MET A 169 -2.43 -8.78 25.21
CA MET A 169 -1.02 -8.82 24.84
C MET A 169 -0.53 -7.41 24.50
N ASP A 170 -0.09 -6.72 25.51
CA ASP A 170 0.68 -5.48 25.39
C ASP A 170 2.00 -5.81 24.66
N LEU A 171 2.11 -5.43 23.40
CA LEU A 171 3.33 -5.61 22.60
C LEU A 171 4.53 -4.86 23.20
N ASP A 172 4.27 -3.80 23.98
CA ASP A 172 5.30 -3.09 24.75
C ASP A 172 5.80 -3.95 25.93
N SER A 173 4.98 -4.88 26.45
CA SER A 173 5.42 -5.79 27.52
C SER A 173 6.36 -6.90 27.03
N LEU A 174 6.39 -7.18 25.73
CA LEU A 174 7.38 -8.11 25.13
C LEU A 174 8.77 -7.48 24.97
N GLU A 175 8.85 -6.13 24.94
CA GLU A 175 10.15 -5.42 24.97
C GLU A 175 10.73 -5.32 26.38
N THR A 176 9.90 -5.45 27.45
CA THR A 176 10.32 -5.24 28.83
C THR A 176 10.69 -6.51 29.60
N VAL A 177 10.59 -7.70 29.04
CA VAL A 177 11.05 -8.97 29.70
C VAL A 177 12.49 -9.31 29.31
N GLY A 178 13.32 -8.32 29.03
CA GLY A 178 14.74 -8.42 28.84
C GLY A 178 15.47 -7.57 29.87
N GLY A 179 15.52 -8.07 31.12
CA GLY A 179 16.47 -7.78 32.20
C GLY A 179 17.13 -6.40 32.28
N ASP A 180 16.90 -5.76 33.42
CA ASP A 180 17.76 -4.71 33.98
C ASP A 180 19.24 -5.02 33.75
N GLU A 181 19.88 -4.24 32.91
CA GLU A 181 21.24 -3.75 33.10
C GLU A 181 21.37 -2.42 32.36
N GLU A 182 21.56 -1.39 33.18
CA GLU A 182 21.91 -0.03 32.75
C GLU A 182 23.09 -0.07 31.78
N LEU A 183 22.92 0.42 30.57
CA LEU A 183 23.99 1.07 29.83
C LEU A 183 23.43 2.34 29.18
N ASP A 184 23.75 3.47 29.82
CA ASP A 184 23.82 4.78 29.19
C ASP A 184 24.52 4.68 27.84
N GLU A 185 23.79 5.03 26.77
CA GLU A 185 24.40 5.74 25.67
C GLU A 185 23.33 6.40 24.80
N LYS A 186 23.16 7.69 25.04
CA LYS A 186 22.70 8.63 24.03
C LYS A 186 23.73 8.64 22.90
N ALA A 187 23.45 7.96 21.80
CA ALA A 187 24.08 8.30 20.51
C ALA A 187 23.31 7.70 19.33
N ALA A 188 22.87 8.58 18.46
CA ALA A 188 22.66 8.37 17.03
C ALA A 188 21.77 7.18 16.61
N ALA A 189 20.49 7.44 16.43
CA ALA A 189 19.65 6.64 15.56
C ALA A 189 20.32 6.56 14.17
N SER A 190 21.02 5.47 13.94
CA SER A 190 21.68 5.19 12.68
C SER A 190 20.62 4.83 11.62
N ARG A 191 20.89 5.16 10.37
CA ARG A 191 20.00 4.85 9.22
C ARG A 191 19.66 3.36 9.10
N ASP A 192 20.43 2.48 9.72
CA ASP A 192 20.24 1.03 9.73
C ASP A 192 19.01 0.59 10.54
N ASP A 193 18.64 1.27 11.62
CA ASP A 193 17.49 0.93 12.47
C ASP A 193 16.14 1.11 11.74
N VAL A 194 16.08 2.05 10.80
CA VAL A 194 14.87 2.29 9.98
C VAL A 194 14.71 1.22 8.89
N GLU A 195 15.80 0.68 8.37
CA GLU A 195 15.78 -0.39 7.37
C GLU A 195 15.40 -1.76 7.95
N ASP A 196 15.67 -2.00 9.23
CA ASP A 196 15.38 -3.29 9.87
C ASP A 196 13.97 -3.39 10.48
N ALA A 197 13.25 -2.29 10.64
CA ALA A 197 11.87 -2.27 11.13
C ALA A 197 10.91 -3.22 10.37
N PRO A 198 10.96 -3.36 9.04
CA PRO A 198 10.12 -4.32 8.32
C PRO A 198 10.44 -5.78 8.66
N ILE A 199 11.71 -6.09 8.93
CA ILE A 199 12.19 -7.44 9.28
C ILE A 199 11.72 -7.83 10.67
N VAL A 200 11.81 -6.91 11.62
CA VAL A 200 11.32 -7.08 12.99
C VAL A 200 9.81 -7.37 12.98
N ARG A 201 9.03 -6.55 12.26
CA ARG A 201 7.59 -6.74 12.12
C ARG A 201 7.24 -8.08 11.46
N PHE A 202 7.98 -8.48 10.43
CA PHE A 202 7.78 -9.76 9.76
C PHE A 202 8.03 -10.94 10.71
N CYS A 203 9.15 -10.95 11.44
CA CYS A 203 9.44 -12.01 12.42
C CYS A 203 8.37 -12.09 13.51
N ASN A 204 8.00 -10.95 14.10
CA ASN A 204 6.96 -10.89 15.13
C ASN A 204 5.61 -11.41 14.60
N LYS A 205 5.22 -11.00 13.39
CA LYS A 205 3.98 -11.49 12.76
C LYS A 205 3.99 -13.01 12.57
N VAL A 206 5.10 -13.59 12.10
CA VAL A 206 5.22 -15.04 11.93
C VAL A 206 5.09 -15.77 13.27
N LEU A 207 5.73 -15.24 14.33
CA LEU A 207 5.64 -15.81 15.67
C LEU A 207 4.21 -15.77 16.22
N LEU A 208 3.54 -14.62 16.12
CA LEU A 208 2.14 -14.47 16.54
C LEU A 208 1.20 -15.40 15.76
N ASP A 209 1.37 -15.48 14.43
CA ASP A 209 0.58 -16.39 13.60
C ASP A 209 0.78 -17.86 14.00
N ALA A 210 2.01 -18.23 14.35
CA ALA A 210 2.32 -19.59 14.82
C ALA A 210 1.60 -19.92 16.13
N ILE A 211 1.64 -19.00 17.10
CA ILE A 211 0.96 -19.14 18.40
C ILE A 211 -0.55 -19.24 18.19
N ARG A 212 -1.15 -18.32 17.41
CA ARG A 212 -2.59 -18.30 17.13
C ARG A 212 -3.09 -19.59 16.47
N ARG A 213 -2.27 -20.17 15.59
CA ARG A 213 -2.61 -21.42 14.88
C ARG A 213 -2.24 -22.69 15.66
N GLY A 214 -1.67 -22.55 16.86
CA GLY A 214 -1.24 -23.70 17.66
C GLY A 214 -0.13 -24.50 16.98
N ALA A 215 0.77 -23.84 16.27
CA ALA A 215 1.88 -24.49 15.59
C ALA A 215 2.89 -25.02 16.64
N SER A 216 3.40 -26.24 16.43
CA SER A 216 4.45 -26.82 17.26
C SER A 216 5.85 -26.32 16.88
N ASP A 217 6.06 -25.98 15.61
CA ASP A 217 7.36 -25.58 15.07
C ASP A 217 7.21 -24.51 14.00
N ILE A 218 8.22 -23.63 13.91
CA ILE A 218 8.35 -22.64 12.86
C ILE A 218 9.67 -22.91 12.13
N HIS A 219 9.60 -23.07 10.82
CA HIS A 219 10.75 -23.32 9.95
C HIS A 219 11.01 -22.11 9.07
N PHE A 220 12.13 -21.45 9.27
CA PHE A 220 12.67 -20.43 8.39
C PHE A 220 13.75 -21.06 7.51
N GLU A 221 13.43 -21.27 6.24
CA GLU A 221 14.24 -22.08 5.34
C GLU A 221 14.77 -21.28 4.15
N PRO A 222 15.99 -20.72 4.24
CA PRO A 222 16.65 -20.12 3.09
C PRO A 222 17.23 -21.21 2.17
N TYR A 223 16.78 -21.22 0.90
CA TYR A 223 17.36 -22.01 -0.17
C TYR A 223 18.08 -21.08 -1.16
N GLU A 224 18.74 -21.65 -2.15
CA GLU A 224 19.50 -20.88 -3.14
C GLU A 224 18.63 -19.88 -3.94
N LYS A 225 17.42 -20.29 -4.31
CA LYS A 225 16.52 -19.50 -5.17
C LYS A 225 15.25 -19.03 -4.50
N ILE A 226 14.89 -19.62 -3.39
CA ILE A 226 13.67 -19.32 -2.65
C ILE A 226 13.96 -19.26 -1.16
N TYR A 227 13.23 -18.40 -0.45
CA TYR A 227 13.19 -18.44 1.00
C TYR A 227 11.74 -18.69 1.42
N ARG A 228 11.49 -19.75 2.19
CA ARG A 228 10.14 -20.08 2.65
C ARG A 228 10.05 -20.18 4.15
N VAL A 229 8.89 -19.82 4.68
CA VAL A 229 8.53 -19.97 6.09
C VAL A 229 7.39 -20.97 6.18
N ARG A 230 7.57 -22.01 7.01
CA ARG A 230 6.58 -23.05 7.21
C ARG A 230 6.24 -23.20 8.69
N LEU A 231 4.98 -23.49 8.99
CA LEU A 231 4.50 -23.87 10.32
C LEU A 231 4.16 -25.36 10.32
N ARG A 232 4.50 -26.04 11.41
CA ARG A 232 3.99 -27.40 11.67
C ARG A 232 2.72 -27.30 12.49
N MET A 233 1.62 -27.73 11.90
CA MET A 233 0.31 -27.80 12.53
C MET A 233 -0.21 -29.22 12.38
N ASP A 234 -0.59 -29.87 13.49
CA ASP A 234 -1.08 -31.26 13.51
C ASP A 234 -0.12 -32.24 12.78
N GLY A 235 1.19 -32.06 12.98
CA GLY A 235 2.23 -32.87 12.36
C GLY A 235 2.54 -32.53 10.89
N VAL A 236 1.75 -31.68 10.24
CA VAL A 236 1.91 -31.31 8.82
C VAL A 236 2.57 -29.94 8.66
N LEU A 237 3.60 -29.86 7.83
CA LEU A 237 4.25 -28.60 7.48
C LEU A 237 3.46 -27.88 6.39
N LYS A 238 3.00 -26.67 6.70
CA LYS A 238 2.31 -25.77 5.75
C LYS A 238 3.13 -24.50 5.54
N GLU A 239 3.29 -24.13 4.29
CA GLU A 239 3.96 -22.88 3.92
C GLU A 239 3.02 -21.69 4.17
N ILE A 240 3.55 -20.64 4.82
CA ILE A 240 2.79 -19.44 5.16
C ILE A 240 3.34 -18.17 4.52
N ALA A 241 4.63 -18.14 4.17
CA ALA A 241 5.25 -16.96 3.56
C ALA A 241 6.49 -17.34 2.73
N GLN A 242 6.78 -16.51 1.72
CA GLN A 242 7.99 -16.56 0.90
C GLN A 242 8.65 -15.18 0.86
N PRO A 243 9.44 -14.80 1.88
CA PRO A 243 10.18 -13.56 1.84
C PRO A 243 11.27 -13.58 0.75
N PRO A 244 11.70 -12.42 0.24
CA PRO A 244 12.80 -12.34 -0.72
C PRO A 244 14.09 -12.96 -0.19
N VAL A 245 14.80 -13.72 -1.04
CA VAL A 245 16.06 -14.42 -0.65
C VAL A 245 17.13 -13.43 -0.16
N GLN A 246 17.14 -12.20 -0.69
CA GLN A 246 18.06 -11.14 -0.27
C GLN A 246 17.95 -10.81 1.23
N LEU A 247 16.80 -11.06 1.84
CA LEU A 247 16.56 -10.81 3.27
C LEU A 247 17.05 -11.96 4.16
N ALA A 248 17.52 -13.08 3.60
CA ALA A 248 17.91 -14.26 4.36
C ALA A 248 18.93 -13.95 5.48
N GLY A 249 19.95 -13.15 5.18
CA GLY A 249 20.97 -12.77 6.15
C GLY A 249 20.42 -11.92 7.30
N LYS A 250 19.56 -10.94 6.99
CA LYS A 250 18.93 -10.06 7.98
C LYS A 250 17.91 -10.80 8.84
N LEU A 251 17.08 -11.65 8.23
CA LEU A 251 16.11 -12.50 8.95
C LEU A 251 16.84 -13.46 9.92
N SER A 252 17.90 -14.12 9.45
CA SER A 252 18.69 -15.02 10.30
C SER A 252 19.36 -14.28 11.46
N ALA A 253 19.91 -13.09 11.22
CA ALA A 253 20.49 -12.26 12.27
C ALA A 253 19.45 -11.87 13.32
N ARG A 254 18.27 -11.40 12.88
CA ARG A 254 17.18 -11.04 13.81
C ARG A 254 16.72 -12.23 14.65
N LEU A 255 16.51 -13.40 14.04
CA LEU A 255 16.13 -14.61 14.76
C LEU A 255 17.18 -15.02 15.78
N LYS A 256 18.49 -14.92 15.45
CA LYS A 256 19.58 -15.19 16.39
C LYS A 256 19.57 -14.22 17.57
N VAL A 257 19.36 -12.92 17.33
CA VAL A 257 19.20 -11.93 18.41
C VAL A 257 18.05 -12.31 19.34
N MET A 258 16.89 -12.60 18.79
CA MET A 258 15.70 -12.99 19.57
C MET A 258 15.93 -14.27 20.39
N SER A 259 16.70 -15.21 19.84
CA SER A 259 17.04 -16.49 20.48
C SER A 259 18.34 -16.45 21.30
N ARG A 260 18.96 -15.30 21.47
CA ARG A 260 20.24 -15.13 22.19
C ARG A 260 21.39 -15.98 21.63
N LEU A 261 21.34 -16.30 20.34
CA LEU A 261 22.39 -17.03 19.63
C LEU A 261 23.50 -16.08 19.15
N ASP A 262 24.70 -16.62 18.93
CA ASP A 262 25.83 -15.85 18.40
C ASP A 262 25.59 -15.47 16.93
N ILE A 263 25.51 -14.15 16.66
CA ILE A 263 25.26 -13.59 15.32
C ILE A 263 26.48 -13.74 14.41
N ALA A 264 27.69 -13.70 14.98
CA ALA A 264 28.93 -13.76 14.24
C ALA A 264 29.22 -15.17 13.69
N GLU A 265 28.83 -16.21 14.42
CA GLU A 265 29.04 -17.59 14.01
C GLU A 265 28.00 -18.00 12.94
N ARG A 266 28.49 -18.45 11.78
CA ARG A 266 27.65 -18.84 10.63
C ARG A 266 27.93 -20.25 10.09
N ARG A 267 28.90 -20.96 10.69
CA ARG A 267 29.42 -22.20 10.13
C ARG A 267 28.95 -23.43 10.90
N VAL A 268 28.63 -23.27 12.17
CA VAL A 268 28.23 -24.38 13.05
C VAL A 268 26.78 -24.21 13.49
N PRO A 269 26.05 -25.33 13.69
CA PRO A 269 24.72 -25.30 14.29
C PRO A 269 24.79 -24.70 15.70
N GLN A 270 23.74 -23.94 16.05
CA GLN A 270 23.57 -23.37 17.37
C GLN A 270 22.17 -23.76 17.87
N ASP A 271 22.05 -23.96 19.17
CA ASP A 271 20.78 -24.19 19.84
C ASP A 271 20.73 -23.42 21.17
N GLU A 272 19.56 -23.01 21.56
CA GLU A 272 19.31 -22.34 22.83
C GLU A 272 17.95 -22.80 23.38
N ILE A 273 17.87 -23.02 24.69
CA ILE A 273 16.65 -23.45 25.36
C ILE A 273 16.01 -22.23 26.03
N GLY A 274 14.97 -21.69 25.42
CA GLY A 274 14.13 -20.66 26.02
C GLY A 274 13.25 -21.24 27.13
N ARG A 275 13.07 -20.50 28.23
CA ARG A 275 12.07 -20.81 29.26
C ARG A 275 10.85 -19.94 29.02
N ALA A 276 9.72 -20.54 28.65
CA ALA A 276 8.43 -19.86 28.73
C ALA A 276 8.01 -19.82 30.22
N HIS A 277 7.84 -18.61 30.76
CA HIS A 277 7.13 -18.46 32.02
C HIS A 277 5.62 -18.49 31.69
N VAL A 278 4.96 -19.54 32.11
CA VAL A 278 3.48 -19.66 32.13
C VAL A 278 2.96 -18.93 33.35
#